data_07c8e6747042d6af82a5fada1877a8ae
#
_entry.id   07c8e6747042d6af82a5fada1877a8ae
#
_cell.length_a   1.000
_cell.length_b   1.000
_cell.length_c   1.000
_cell.angle_alpha   90.00
_cell.angle_beta   90.00
_cell.angle_gamma   90.00
#
_symmetry.space_group_name_H-M   'P 1'
#
loop_
_entity.id
_entity.type
_entity.pdbx_description
1 polymer ?
#
loop_
_entity_poly.entity_id
_entity_poly.type
_entity_poly.pdbx_seq_one_letter_code
_entity_poly.pdbx_strand_id
1 'polypeptide(L)'
;MRISRLILPALVLLLSAADEPQLVPDVSQREVEIQYSFTGADLLLFGAIVYPDGRRPDKPADIVVVLKGPEQSITMREKQKVAGIWVNADRARFRSAPSFYAMASSRPIAQIVDERTAAIYELGVDKLQLSPSSLNDSAELDRFQAGLVDLRQRNGLFVERPGTVEISDDVLYRARLPLSARVIVGDYTAETFLVQDGRVVAAAVRDIHVRKSGFEQFMAVAAERWSFLYGLTAIALAVGMGWAAGAVARRI
;
A
#
# COMPACT_ATOMS: atom_id res chain seq x y z
N MET A 1 46.83 42.29 -20.03
CA MET A 1 45.51 41.85 -20.57
C MET A 1 45.60 40.41 -20.98
N ARG A 2 45.34 39.45 -20.05
CA ARG A 2 45.33 37.98 -20.31
C ARG A 2 44.30 37.32 -19.35
N ILE A 3 43.02 37.59 -19.48
CA ILE A 3 41.97 37.01 -18.64
C ILE A 3 40.91 36.22 -19.47
N SER A 4 41.10 36.05 -20.79
CA SER A 4 40.03 35.58 -21.67
C SER A 4 40.12 34.10 -22.10
N ARG A 5 40.95 33.24 -21.49
CA ARG A 5 41.12 31.85 -21.94
C ARG A 5 40.70 30.75 -20.94
N LEU A 6 40.15 31.12 -19.75
CA LEU A 6 39.78 30.14 -18.72
C LEU A 6 38.28 29.94 -18.56
N ILE A 7 37.43 30.65 -19.32
CA ILE A 7 35.96 30.57 -19.19
C ILE A 7 35.36 29.47 -20.08
N LEU A 8 36.04 29.05 -21.13
CA LEU A 8 35.49 28.07 -22.09
C LEU A 8 35.39 26.61 -21.58
N PRO A 9 36.31 26.06 -20.75
CA PRO A 9 36.13 24.70 -20.23
C PRO A 9 35.11 24.55 -19.10
N ALA A 10 34.73 25.62 -18.40
CA ALA A 10 33.72 25.56 -17.31
C ALA A 10 32.28 25.48 -17.83
N LEU A 11 32.02 25.92 -19.04
CA LEU A 11 30.68 25.90 -19.65
C LEU A 11 30.32 24.53 -20.26
N VAL A 12 31.31 23.69 -20.57
CA VAL A 12 31.07 22.35 -21.14
C VAL A 12 30.71 21.30 -20.08
N LEU A 13 31.02 21.55 -18.80
CA LEU A 13 30.70 20.65 -17.69
C LEU A 13 29.24 20.74 -17.18
N LEU A 14 28.46 21.70 -17.66
CA LEU A 14 27.08 21.92 -17.25
C LEU A 14 26.04 21.25 -18.18
N LEU A 15 26.46 20.56 -19.24
CA LEU A 15 25.53 19.95 -20.22
C LEU A 15 25.41 18.42 -20.12
N SER A 16 25.88 17.81 -19.07
CA SER A 16 25.68 16.35 -18.85
C SER A 16 24.63 16.11 -17.77
N ALA A 17 23.51 16.80 -17.80
CA ALA A 17 22.29 16.25 -17.24
C ALA A 17 21.87 15.14 -18.22
N ALA A 18 22.28 13.89 -17.97
CA ALA A 18 21.69 12.76 -18.64
C ALA A 18 20.19 12.83 -18.32
N ASP A 19 19.38 13.06 -19.35
CA ASP A 19 17.94 13.05 -19.21
C ASP A 19 17.53 11.65 -18.80
N GLU A 20 17.19 11.48 -17.52
CA GLU A 20 16.73 10.21 -16.97
C GLU A 20 15.31 9.90 -17.50
N PRO A 21 14.99 8.63 -17.75
CA PRO A 21 13.66 8.26 -18.16
C PRO A 21 12.64 8.63 -17.06
N GLN A 22 11.46 9.08 -17.47
CA GLN A 22 10.40 9.50 -16.57
C GLN A 22 9.26 8.49 -16.59
N LEU A 23 8.65 8.27 -15.42
CA LEU A 23 7.44 7.48 -15.28
C LEU A 23 6.22 8.40 -15.19
N VAL A 24 5.20 8.09 -15.98
CA VAL A 24 3.88 8.73 -15.90
C VAL A 24 2.85 7.68 -15.51
N PRO A 25 2.72 7.36 -14.20
CA PRO A 25 1.77 6.36 -13.74
C PRO A 25 0.35 6.92 -13.68
N ASP A 26 -0.62 6.02 -13.84
CA ASP A 26 -2.01 6.26 -13.49
C ASP A 26 -2.64 4.97 -12.93
N VAL A 27 -3.85 5.08 -12.42
CA VAL A 27 -4.59 4.00 -11.81
C VAL A 27 -6.03 4.00 -12.30
N SER A 28 -6.60 2.82 -12.50
CA SER A 28 -7.98 2.68 -13.01
C SER A 28 -9.03 3.30 -12.09
N GLN A 29 -8.77 3.31 -10.79
CA GLN A 29 -9.66 3.86 -9.77
C GLN A 29 -8.84 4.57 -8.70
N ARG A 30 -8.96 5.89 -8.60
CA ARG A 30 -8.32 6.69 -7.55
C ARG A 30 -9.10 6.67 -6.24
N GLU A 31 -10.35 6.27 -6.29
CA GLU A 31 -11.22 6.11 -5.13
C GLU A 31 -11.85 4.72 -5.17
N VAL A 32 -11.62 3.93 -4.12
CA VAL A 32 -12.20 2.60 -3.96
C VAL A 32 -13.22 2.67 -2.84
N GLU A 33 -14.46 2.35 -3.19
CA GLU A 33 -15.57 2.36 -2.25
C GLU A 33 -15.78 0.98 -1.61
N ILE A 34 -15.70 0.95 -0.28
CA ILE A 34 -16.00 -0.25 0.51
C ILE A 34 -17.46 -0.17 0.99
N GLN A 35 -18.29 -1.08 0.50
CA GLN A 35 -19.65 -1.31 0.97
C GLN A 35 -19.70 -2.57 1.85
N TYR A 36 -20.81 -2.79 2.54
CA TYR A 36 -21.02 -3.99 3.36
C TYR A 36 -20.80 -5.31 2.59
N SER A 37 -21.12 -5.32 1.31
CA SER A 37 -20.94 -6.47 0.40
C SER A 37 -19.60 -6.50 -0.33
N PHE A 38 -18.60 -5.69 0.09
CA PHE A 38 -17.31 -5.62 -0.57
C PHE A 38 -16.57 -6.96 -0.44
N THR A 39 -16.30 -7.60 -1.59
CA THR A 39 -15.60 -8.89 -1.67
C THR A 39 -14.13 -8.74 -2.07
N GLY A 40 -13.67 -7.51 -2.28
CA GLY A 40 -12.36 -7.16 -2.82
C GLY A 40 -12.49 -6.46 -4.17
N ALA A 41 -11.39 -5.91 -4.66
CA ALA A 41 -11.30 -5.27 -5.97
C ALA A 41 -9.96 -5.63 -6.64
N ASP A 42 -9.92 -5.59 -7.96
CA ASP A 42 -8.67 -5.63 -8.70
C ASP A 42 -8.34 -4.21 -9.17
N LEU A 43 -7.23 -3.68 -8.68
CA LEU A 43 -6.70 -2.40 -9.13
C LEU A 43 -5.79 -2.61 -10.34
N LEU A 44 -6.09 -1.93 -11.43
CA LEU A 44 -5.20 -1.85 -12.58
C LEU A 44 -4.35 -0.59 -12.45
N LEU A 45 -3.06 -0.77 -12.23
CA LEU A 45 -2.05 0.27 -12.28
C LEU A 45 -1.37 0.20 -13.64
N PHE A 46 -1.25 1.33 -14.30
CA PHE A 46 -0.68 1.41 -15.65
C PHE A 46 0.01 2.75 -15.83
N GLY A 47 0.78 2.87 -16.88
CA GLY A 47 1.44 4.14 -17.18
C GLY A 47 2.37 4.03 -18.37
N ALA A 48 3.03 5.15 -18.65
CA ALA A 48 4.00 5.26 -19.71
C ALA A 48 5.41 5.50 -19.16
N ILE A 49 6.40 4.90 -19.82
CA ILE A 49 7.81 5.17 -19.66
C ILE A 49 8.18 6.19 -20.75
N VAL A 50 8.55 7.39 -20.35
CA VAL A 50 8.97 8.45 -21.26
C VAL A 50 10.48 8.47 -21.31
N TYR A 51 11.04 8.07 -22.43
CA TYR A 51 12.47 8.13 -22.64
C TYR A 51 12.86 9.49 -23.23
N PRO A 52 13.93 10.11 -22.75
CA PRO A 52 14.48 11.32 -23.34
C PRO A 52 14.80 11.10 -24.82
N ASP A 53 14.55 12.09 -25.63
CA ASP A 53 14.80 12.05 -27.09
C ASP A 53 14.12 10.92 -27.87
N GLY A 54 13.14 10.24 -27.24
CA GLY A 54 12.43 9.10 -27.84
C GLY A 54 13.32 7.86 -28.08
N ARG A 55 14.53 7.84 -27.53
CA ARG A 55 15.45 6.69 -27.66
C ARG A 55 15.11 5.63 -26.63
N ARG A 56 14.78 4.45 -27.10
CA ARG A 56 14.61 3.27 -26.25
C ARG A 56 15.98 2.78 -25.78
N PRO A 57 16.09 2.25 -24.55
CA PRO A 57 17.31 1.63 -24.09
C PRO A 57 17.61 0.36 -24.88
N ASP A 58 18.89 0.03 -25.05
CA ASP A 58 19.33 -1.22 -25.71
C ASP A 58 18.91 -2.47 -24.93
N LYS A 59 18.69 -2.33 -23.62
CA LYS A 59 18.22 -3.40 -22.74
C LYS A 59 16.80 -3.12 -22.25
N PRO A 60 15.97 -4.16 -22.15
CA PRO A 60 14.62 -4.00 -21.63
C PRO A 60 14.66 -3.50 -20.19
N ALA A 61 13.79 -2.55 -19.87
CA ALA A 61 13.59 -2.06 -18.52
C ALA A 61 12.63 -2.99 -17.75
N ASP A 62 12.84 -3.09 -16.46
CA ASP A 62 11.93 -3.78 -15.55
C ASP A 62 11.06 -2.76 -14.81
N ILE A 63 9.82 -3.16 -14.53
CA ILE A 63 8.89 -2.38 -13.73
C ILE A 63 8.53 -3.18 -12.48
N VAL A 64 8.57 -2.48 -11.34
CA VAL A 64 8.05 -2.97 -10.07
C VAL A 64 7.01 -1.99 -9.57
N VAL A 65 5.84 -2.50 -9.22
CA VAL A 65 4.72 -1.71 -8.66
C VAL A 65 4.44 -2.21 -7.26
N VAL A 66 4.42 -1.31 -6.30
CA VAL A 66 4.14 -1.58 -4.88
C VAL A 66 2.95 -0.75 -4.45
N LEU A 67 1.96 -1.39 -3.85
CA LEU A 67 0.80 -0.74 -3.24
C LEU A 67 0.86 -0.92 -1.73
N LYS A 68 1.01 0.17 -1.00
CA LYS A 68 1.06 0.20 0.47
C LYS A 68 -0.20 0.84 1.03
N GLY A 69 -0.79 0.21 2.03
CA GLY A 69 -1.89 0.79 2.81
C GLY A 69 -1.38 1.66 3.96
N PRO A 70 -2.28 2.38 4.65
CA PRO A 70 -1.91 3.23 5.77
C PRO A 70 -1.18 2.45 6.86
N GLU A 71 -0.21 3.11 7.49
CA GLU A 71 0.54 2.52 8.58
C GLU A 71 -0.30 2.42 9.85
N GLN A 72 -0.08 1.35 10.60
CA GLN A 72 -0.78 1.10 11.85
C GLN A 72 0.12 0.46 12.90
N SER A 73 -0.19 0.71 14.17
CA SER A 73 0.46 0.00 15.28
C SER A 73 -0.18 -1.37 15.47
N ILE A 74 0.65 -2.42 15.46
CA ILE A 74 0.20 -3.81 15.59
C ILE A 74 0.81 -4.44 16.84
N THR A 75 -0.02 -5.11 17.62
CA THR A 75 0.43 -5.94 18.73
C THR A 75 0.23 -7.42 18.38
N MET A 76 1.32 -8.13 18.22
CA MET A 76 1.33 -9.59 18.06
C MET A 76 1.38 -10.27 19.42
N ARG A 77 0.70 -11.40 19.54
CA ARG A 77 0.73 -12.25 20.74
C ARG A 77 0.94 -13.70 20.31
N GLU A 78 1.91 -14.33 20.91
CA GLU A 78 2.17 -15.76 20.70
C GLU A 78 1.42 -16.59 21.73
N LYS A 79 0.71 -17.62 21.25
CA LYS A 79 0.04 -18.58 22.12
C LYS A 79 0.96 -19.76 22.36
N GLN A 80 1.17 -20.10 23.65
CA GLN A 80 1.92 -21.28 24.05
C GLN A 80 1.05 -22.18 24.92
N LYS A 81 1.29 -23.49 24.84
CA LYS A 81 0.57 -24.47 25.65
C LYS A 81 1.30 -24.69 26.95
N VAL A 82 0.76 -24.17 28.06
CA VAL A 82 1.31 -24.33 29.42
C VAL A 82 0.36 -25.19 30.21
N ALA A 83 0.86 -26.32 30.76
CA ALA A 83 0.06 -27.28 31.52
C ALA A 83 -1.26 -27.70 30.82
N GLY A 84 -1.22 -27.85 29.48
CA GLY A 84 -2.38 -28.26 28.68
C GLY A 84 -3.32 -27.13 28.23
N ILE A 85 -3.12 -25.92 28.72
CA ILE A 85 -3.96 -24.75 28.42
C ILE A 85 -3.21 -23.77 27.48
N TRP A 86 -3.89 -23.23 26.49
CA TRP A 86 -3.31 -22.21 25.61
C TRP A 86 -3.35 -20.83 26.30
N VAL A 87 -2.17 -20.25 26.53
CA VAL A 87 -2.01 -18.92 27.12
C VAL A 87 -1.25 -18.00 26.16
N ASN A 88 -1.47 -16.69 26.27
CA ASN A 88 -0.66 -15.70 25.56
C ASN A 88 0.64 -15.50 26.36
N ALA A 89 1.72 -16.15 25.95
CA ALA A 89 3.00 -16.12 26.67
C ALA A 89 3.80 -14.87 26.30
N ASP A 90 4.04 -14.66 25.01
CA ASP A 90 4.90 -13.59 24.52
C ASP A 90 4.11 -12.57 23.68
N ARG A 91 4.63 -11.36 23.62
CA ARG A 91 4.05 -10.27 22.82
C ARG A 91 5.13 -9.39 22.22
N ALA A 92 4.91 -8.99 20.98
CA ALA A 92 5.68 -7.97 20.30
C ALA A 92 4.75 -6.84 19.83
N ARG A 93 5.22 -5.60 19.90
CA ARG A 93 4.53 -4.45 19.37
C ARG A 93 5.35 -3.82 18.26
N PHE A 94 4.75 -3.67 17.10
CA PHE A 94 5.26 -2.89 15.99
C PHE A 94 4.57 -1.53 16.00
N ARG A 95 5.34 -0.43 16.02
CA ARG A 95 4.79 0.94 16.05
C ARG A 95 4.21 1.31 14.71
N SER A 96 4.90 0.88 13.65
CA SER A 96 4.53 1.15 12.28
C SER A 96 4.69 -0.12 11.47
N ALA A 97 3.60 -0.54 10.85
CA ALA A 97 3.55 -1.61 9.87
C ALA A 97 2.44 -1.28 8.87
N PRO A 98 2.64 -1.49 7.57
CA PRO A 98 1.60 -1.24 6.59
C PRO A 98 0.38 -2.14 6.86
N SER A 99 -0.82 -1.57 6.78
CA SER A 99 -2.06 -2.33 6.92
C SER A 99 -2.27 -3.31 5.76
N PHE A 100 -1.73 -2.97 4.60
CA PHE A 100 -1.79 -3.70 3.35
C PHE A 100 -0.48 -3.51 2.58
N TYR A 101 -0.03 -4.55 1.89
CA TYR A 101 1.11 -4.52 1.00
C TYR A 101 0.84 -5.44 -0.20
N ALA A 102 0.92 -4.91 -1.40
CA ALA A 102 0.86 -5.73 -2.60
C ALA A 102 1.94 -5.29 -3.58
N MET A 103 2.67 -6.26 -4.14
CA MET A 103 3.73 -6.01 -5.10
C MET A 103 3.51 -6.83 -6.36
N ALA A 104 3.73 -6.20 -7.52
CA ALA A 104 3.82 -6.86 -8.81
C ALA A 104 5.11 -6.43 -9.50
N SER A 105 5.73 -7.33 -10.24
CA SER A 105 6.97 -7.07 -10.97
C SER A 105 6.97 -7.74 -12.35
N SER A 106 7.79 -7.23 -13.27
CA SER A 106 7.98 -7.80 -14.61
C SER A 106 8.65 -9.17 -14.57
N ARG A 107 9.58 -9.37 -13.61
CA ARG A 107 10.29 -10.62 -13.34
C ARG A 107 10.44 -10.81 -11.82
N PRO A 108 10.88 -11.96 -11.32
CA PRO A 108 11.23 -12.14 -9.91
C PRO A 108 12.24 -11.07 -9.45
N ILE A 109 12.03 -10.47 -8.28
CA ILE A 109 12.83 -9.33 -7.75
C ILE A 109 14.33 -9.65 -7.72
N ALA A 110 14.72 -10.86 -7.32
CA ALA A 110 16.11 -11.29 -7.29
C ALA A 110 16.82 -11.29 -8.67
N GLN A 111 16.05 -11.22 -9.77
CA GLN A 111 16.59 -11.09 -11.13
C GLN A 111 16.60 -9.63 -11.61
N ILE A 112 15.92 -8.74 -10.90
CA ILE A 112 15.76 -7.32 -11.27
C ILE A 112 16.77 -6.47 -10.53
N VAL A 113 16.90 -6.66 -9.20
CA VAL A 113 17.77 -5.87 -8.32
C VAL A 113 18.52 -6.75 -7.33
N ASP A 114 19.61 -6.22 -6.78
CA ASP A 114 20.31 -6.86 -5.67
C ASP A 114 19.53 -6.76 -4.35
N GLU A 115 19.93 -7.54 -3.36
CA GLU A 115 19.27 -7.61 -2.06
C GLU A 115 19.28 -6.27 -1.31
N ARG A 116 20.34 -5.49 -1.45
CA ARG A 116 20.46 -4.18 -0.84
C ARG A 116 19.46 -3.19 -1.44
N THR A 117 19.35 -3.14 -2.75
CA THR A 117 18.38 -2.30 -3.47
C THR A 117 16.95 -2.72 -3.12
N ALA A 118 16.69 -4.03 -3.09
CA ALA A 118 15.39 -4.54 -2.67
C ALA A 118 15.02 -4.10 -1.24
N ALA A 119 15.98 -4.10 -0.30
CA ALA A 119 15.75 -3.66 1.07
C ALA A 119 15.54 -2.13 1.19
N ILE A 120 16.25 -1.32 0.38
CA ILE A 120 16.11 0.15 0.39
C ILE A 120 14.70 0.57 -0.06
N TYR A 121 14.18 -0.06 -1.11
CA TYR A 121 12.88 0.27 -1.70
C TYR A 121 11.74 -0.63 -1.19
N GLU A 122 12.01 -1.50 -0.21
CA GLU A 122 11.04 -2.45 0.36
C GLU A 122 10.35 -3.32 -0.71
N LEU A 123 11.14 -3.83 -1.66
CA LEU A 123 10.67 -4.68 -2.74
C LEU A 123 10.61 -6.14 -2.29
N GLY A 124 9.56 -6.47 -1.57
CA GLY A 124 9.30 -7.79 -1.02
C GLY A 124 8.74 -7.73 0.41
N VAL A 125 7.89 -8.69 0.77
CA VAL A 125 7.29 -8.75 2.11
C VAL A 125 8.32 -9.03 3.21
N ASP A 126 9.43 -9.69 2.87
CA ASP A 126 10.57 -9.97 3.73
C ASP A 126 11.51 -8.77 3.90
N LYS A 127 11.36 -7.74 3.06
CA LYS A 127 12.16 -6.50 3.06
C LYS A 127 11.45 -5.33 3.73
N LEU A 128 10.20 -5.53 4.20
CA LEU A 128 9.43 -4.48 4.88
C LEU A 128 10.13 -4.03 6.17
N GLN A 129 10.30 -2.72 6.32
CA GLN A 129 10.90 -2.13 7.50
C GLN A 129 9.85 -1.98 8.61
N LEU A 130 9.69 -3.04 9.38
CA LEU A 130 8.79 -3.05 10.53
C LEU A 130 9.49 -2.42 11.75
N SER A 131 8.83 -1.46 12.41
CA SER A 131 9.40 -0.74 13.56
C SER A 131 9.01 -1.40 14.89
N PRO A 132 9.81 -2.33 15.43
CA PRO A 132 9.52 -2.94 16.73
C PRO A 132 9.71 -1.94 17.87
N SER A 133 8.88 -2.01 18.91
CA SER A 133 8.96 -1.06 20.03
C SER A 133 9.52 -1.63 21.32
N SER A 134 9.67 -2.95 21.47
CA SER A 134 9.90 -3.55 22.79
C SER A 134 10.77 -4.82 22.81
N LEU A 135 11.38 -5.21 21.71
CA LEU A 135 12.21 -6.41 21.67
C LEU A 135 13.69 -6.05 21.62
N ASN A 136 14.45 -6.58 22.55
CA ASN A 136 15.91 -6.43 22.62
C ASN A 136 16.64 -7.66 22.05
N ASP A 137 15.94 -8.76 21.85
CA ASP A 137 16.47 -9.99 21.28
C ASP A 137 16.15 -10.05 19.77
N SER A 138 17.19 -10.15 18.95
CA SER A 138 17.06 -10.22 17.48
C SER A 138 16.33 -11.49 17.03
N ALA A 139 16.57 -12.63 17.68
CA ALA A 139 15.92 -13.90 17.32
C ALA A 139 14.41 -13.88 17.62
N GLU A 140 14.03 -13.25 18.72
CA GLU A 140 12.62 -13.05 19.06
C GLU A 140 11.95 -12.08 18.07
N LEU A 141 12.65 -11.01 17.70
CA LEU A 141 12.19 -10.05 16.72
C LEU A 141 11.93 -10.70 15.36
N ASP A 142 12.88 -11.48 14.85
CA ASP A 142 12.78 -12.17 13.56
C ASP A 142 11.58 -13.14 13.56
N ARG A 143 11.37 -13.86 14.67
CA ARG A 143 10.24 -14.76 14.84
C ARG A 143 8.89 -14.03 14.77
N PHE A 144 8.76 -12.89 15.46
CA PHE A 144 7.53 -12.11 15.44
C PHE A 144 7.31 -11.41 14.10
N GLN A 145 8.36 -10.95 13.42
CA GLN A 145 8.26 -10.39 12.07
C GLN A 145 7.79 -11.45 11.07
N ALA A 146 8.42 -12.61 11.05
CA ALA A 146 8.01 -13.73 10.22
C ALA A 146 6.55 -14.14 10.50
N GLY A 147 6.14 -14.20 11.77
CA GLY A 147 4.76 -14.48 12.15
C GLY A 147 3.77 -13.42 11.69
N LEU A 148 4.14 -12.14 11.72
CA LEU A 148 3.30 -11.06 11.21
C LEU A 148 3.12 -11.16 9.70
N VAL A 149 4.21 -11.38 8.95
CA VAL A 149 4.18 -11.55 7.49
C VAL A 149 3.30 -12.75 7.11
N ASP A 150 3.52 -13.92 7.73
CA ASP A 150 2.71 -15.14 7.49
C ASP A 150 1.21 -14.90 7.75
N LEU A 151 0.87 -14.26 8.87
CA LEU A 151 -0.53 -13.94 9.20
C LEU A 151 -1.16 -12.99 8.17
N ARG A 152 -0.41 -11.97 7.74
CA ARG A 152 -0.88 -11.00 6.74
C ARG A 152 -1.04 -11.63 5.37
N GLN A 153 -0.13 -12.51 4.96
CA GLN A 153 -0.23 -13.27 3.70
C GLN A 153 -1.45 -14.21 3.72
N ARG A 154 -1.68 -14.97 4.78
CA ARG A 154 -2.87 -15.84 4.92
C ARG A 154 -4.18 -15.05 4.88
N ASN A 155 -4.18 -13.83 5.36
CA ASN A 155 -5.34 -12.95 5.30
C ASN A 155 -5.50 -12.22 3.95
N GLY A 156 -4.59 -12.42 3.00
CA GLY A 156 -4.58 -11.72 1.71
C GLY A 156 -4.30 -10.22 1.83
N LEU A 157 -3.63 -9.81 2.91
CA LEU A 157 -3.25 -8.41 3.13
C LEU A 157 -1.83 -8.11 2.66
N PHE A 158 -0.96 -9.14 2.59
CA PHE A 158 0.36 -9.06 1.99
C PHE A 158 0.40 -10.03 0.80
N VAL A 159 0.66 -9.49 -0.40
CA VAL A 159 0.58 -10.23 -1.66
C VAL A 159 1.77 -9.90 -2.55
N GLU A 160 2.40 -10.91 -3.11
CA GLU A 160 3.44 -10.74 -4.12
C GLU A 160 3.04 -11.45 -5.41
N ARG A 161 3.23 -10.77 -6.53
CA ARG A 161 2.92 -11.29 -7.87
C ARG A 161 4.08 -11.04 -8.83
N PRO A 162 5.15 -11.80 -8.73
CA PRO A 162 6.28 -11.69 -9.66
C PRO A 162 5.86 -12.15 -11.07
N GLY A 163 6.38 -11.47 -12.10
CA GLY A 163 6.12 -11.80 -13.50
C GLY A 163 4.71 -11.44 -13.99
N THR A 164 3.99 -10.57 -13.29
CA THR A 164 2.61 -10.19 -13.66
C THR A 164 2.49 -8.76 -14.20
N VAL A 165 3.58 -8.00 -14.20
CA VAL A 165 3.61 -6.72 -14.89
C VAL A 165 3.92 -6.96 -16.37
N GLU A 166 3.03 -6.49 -17.23
CA GLU A 166 3.18 -6.54 -18.67
C GLU A 166 3.71 -5.21 -19.18
N ILE A 167 4.76 -5.26 -20.00
CA ILE A 167 5.33 -4.09 -20.67
C ILE A 167 5.11 -4.25 -22.16
N SER A 168 4.45 -3.28 -22.79
CA SER A 168 4.15 -3.27 -24.22
C SER A 168 5.01 -2.22 -24.92
N ASP A 169 5.69 -2.63 -25.99
CA ASP A 169 6.55 -1.77 -26.82
C ASP A 169 7.60 -0.98 -26.01
N ASP A 170 8.05 -1.49 -24.86
CA ASP A 170 8.97 -0.84 -23.92
C ASP A 170 8.52 0.55 -23.42
N VAL A 171 7.27 0.91 -23.66
CA VAL A 171 6.71 2.23 -23.33
C VAL A 171 5.54 2.13 -22.35
N LEU A 172 4.62 1.21 -22.55
CA LEU A 172 3.43 1.08 -21.72
C LEU A 172 3.56 -0.09 -20.77
N TYR A 173 3.28 0.13 -19.49
CA TYR A 173 3.21 -0.95 -18.51
C TYR A 173 1.83 -1.03 -17.88
N ARG A 174 1.48 -2.24 -17.45
CA ARG A 174 0.27 -2.51 -16.67
C ARG A 174 0.50 -3.60 -15.63
N ALA A 175 -0.04 -3.38 -14.47
CA ALA A 175 -0.01 -4.31 -13.34
C ALA A 175 -1.40 -4.45 -12.74
N ARG A 176 -1.80 -5.66 -12.36
CA ARG A 176 -3.04 -5.92 -11.63
C ARG A 176 -2.71 -6.36 -10.23
N LEU A 177 -3.18 -5.60 -9.25
CA LEU A 177 -3.01 -5.89 -7.84
C LEU A 177 -4.37 -6.13 -7.19
N PRO A 178 -4.57 -7.30 -6.55
CA PRO A 178 -5.81 -7.58 -5.83
C PRO A 178 -5.86 -6.77 -4.54
N LEU A 179 -6.95 -6.09 -4.28
CA LEU A 179 -7.27 -5.44 -3.03
C LEU A 179 -8.22 -6.35 -2.24
N SER A 180 -7.75 -6.88 -1.11
CA SER A 180 -8.51 -7.82 -0.28
C SER A 180 -9.77 -7.18 0.31
N ALA A 181 -10.82 -7.99 0.55
CA ALA A 181 -12.00 -7.56 1.29
C ALA A 181 -11.73 -7.12 2.74
N ARG A 182 -10.55 -7.44 3.27
CA ARG A 182 -10.15 -7.13 4.66
C ARG A 182 -9.33 -5.86 4.80
N VAL A 183 -9.19 -5.09 3.71
CA VAL A 183 -8.49 -3.81 3.74
C VAL A 183 -9.23 -2.80 4.62
N ILE A 184 -8.48 -1.90 5.23
CA ILE A 184 -9.04 -0.82 6.03
C ILE A 184 -9.21 0.45 5.17
N VAL A 185 -10.10 1.32 5.59
CA VAL A 185 -10.24 2.66 5.01
C VAL A 185 -8.99 3.50 5.28
N GLY A 186 -8.64 4.35 4.35
CA GLY A 186 -7.49 5.23 4.45
C GLY A 186 -6.84 5.52 3.11
N ASP A 187 -5.72 6.22 3.18
CA ASP A 187 -4.95 6.59 2.00
C ASP A 187 -3.89 5.51 1.71
N TYR A 188 -3.93 5.02 0.50
CA TYR A 188 -3.01 4.02 -0.04
C TYR A 188 -2.08 4.69 -1.03
N THR A 189 -0.84 4.24 -1.06
CA THR A 189 0.19 4.78 -1.94
C THR A 189 0.64 3.70 -2.91
N ALA A 190 0.49 3.97 -4.21
CA ALA A 190 1.02 3.14 -5.27
C ALA A 190 2.34 3.72 -5.76
N GLU A 191 3.43 3.02 -5.52
CA GLU A 191 4.78 3.35 -5.95
C GLU A 191 5.14 2.52 -7.17
N THR A 192 5.63 3.14 -8.22
CA THR A 192 6.12 2.45 -9.41
C THR A 192 7.59 2.76 -9.60
N PHE A 193 8.38 1.72 -9.75
CA PHE A 193 9.83 1.80 -9.94
C PHE A 193 10.20 1.29 -11.33
N LEU A 194 10.97 2.09 -12.04
CA LEU A 194 11.63 1.70 -13.28
C LEU A 194 13.05 1.27 -12.94
N VAL A 195 13.40 0.05 -13.31
CA VAL A 195 14.71 -0.53 -13.02
C VAL A 195 15.44 -0.83 -14.32
N GLN A 196 16.68 -0.40 -14.41
CA GLN A 196 17.59 -0.71 -15.51
C GLN A 196 18.96 -1.14 -14.95
N ASP A 197 19.50 -2.23 -15.47
CA ASP A 197 20.80 -2.76 -15.03
C ASP A 197 20.95 -2.91 -13.51
N GLY A 198 19.87 -3.34 -12.82
CA GLY A 198 19.86 -3.55 -11.38
C GLY A 198 19.72 -2.29 -10.53
N ARG A 199 19.45 -1.13 -11.13
CA ARG A 199 19.31 0.16 -10.43
C ARG A 199 17.93 0.76 -10.70
N VAL A 200 17.34 1.34 -9.67
CA VAL A 200 16.14 2.17 -9.81
C VAL A 200 16.55 3.49 -10.47
N VAL A 201 16.09 3.70 -11.71
CA VAL A 201 16.41 4.90 -12.51
C VAL A 201 15.28 5.92 -12.48
N ALA A 202 14.04 5.51 -12.20
CA ALA A 202 12.92 6.41 -11.98
C ALA A 202 11.94 5.80 -10.97
N ALA A 203 11.30 6.67 -10.21
CA ALA A 203 10.23 6.30 -9.30
C ALA A 203 9.08 7.31 -9.41
N ALA A 204 7.85 6.83 -9.33
CA ALA A 204 6.68 7.68 -9.34
C ALA A 204 5.61 7.14 -8.41
N VAL A 205 4.82 8.05 -7.83
CA VAL A 205 3.86 7.76 -6.77
C VAL A 205 2.46 8.20 -7.20
N ARG A 206 1.45 7.42 -6.82
CA ARG A 206 0.03 7.76 -6.94
C ARG A 206 -0.72 7.40 -5.68
N ASP A 207 -1.56 8.32 -5.24
CA ASP A 207 -2.43 8.10 -4.09
C ASP A 207 -3.75 7.49 -4.54
N ILE A 208 -4.26 6.56 -3.71
CA ILE A 208 -5.53 5.86 -3.89
C ILE A 208 -6.28 5.97 -2.58
N HIS A 209 -7.50 6.49 -2.63
CA HIS A 209 -8.32 6.67 -1.44
C HIS A 209 -9.30 5.51 -1.28
N VAL A 210 -9.19 4.78 -0.19
CA VAL A 210 -10.13 3.72 0.17
C VAL A 210 -11.11 4.26 1.20
N ARG A 211 -12.38 4.37 0.86
CA ARG A 211 -13.42 4.99 1.70
C ARG A 211 -14.62 4.08 1.84
N LYS A 212 -15.36 4.28 2.92
CA LYS A 212 -16.69 3.68 3.05
C LYS A 212 -17.68 4.43 2.16
N SER A 213 -18.60 3.71 1.54
CA SER A 213 -19.66 4.30 0.73
C SER A 213 -21.05 3.77 1.15
N GLY A 214 -22.09 4.44 0.63
CA GLY A 214 -23.46 4.05 0.86
C GLY A 214 -24.02 4.49 2.22
N PHE A 215 -24.95 3.69 2.77
CA PHE A 215 -25.66 4.01 4.02
C PHE A 215 -24.71 4.14 5.22
N GLU A 216 -23.64 3.35 5.27
CA GLU A 216 -22.63 3.42 6.33
C GLU A 216 -21.89 4.75 6.35
N GLN A 217 -21.53 5.28 5.17
CA GLN A 217 -20.92 6.60 5.06
C GLN A 217 -21.87 7.69 5.52
N PHE A 218 -23.15 7.63 5.10
CA PHE A 218 -24.17 8.58 5.56
C PHE A 218 -24.31 8.56 7.07
N MET A 219 -24.38 7.37 7.69
CA MET A 219 -24.49 7.22 9.14
C MET A 219 -23.25 7.74 9.87
N ALA A 220 -22.05 7.44 9.36
CA ALA A 220 -20.81 7.92 9.96
C ALA A 220 -20.71 9.46 9.89
N VAL A 221 -20.97 10.05 8.73
CA VAL A 221 -20.98 11.52 8.54
C VAL A 221 -22.05 12.19 9.38
N ALA A 222 -23.26 11.59 9.47
CA ALA A 222 -24.35 12.11 10.30
C ALA A 222 -23.99 12.09 11.80
N ALA A 223 -23.35 11.01 12.26
CA ALA A 223 -22.91 10.88 13.66
C ALA A 223 -21.78 11.85 14.02
N GLU A 224 -20.84 12.12 13.11
CA GLU A 224 -19.72 13.02 13.36
C GLU A 224 -20.09 14.49 13.17
N ARG A 225 -20.72 14.83 12.06
CA ARG A 225 -20.96 16.23 11.66
C ARG A 225 -22.23 16.80 12.26
N TRP A 226 -23.25 15.96 12.51
CA TRP A 226 -24.55 16.36 13.06
C TRP A 226 -24.92 15.53 14.30
N SER A 227 -23.94 15.30 15.19
CA SER A 227 -24.06 14.42 16.36
C SER A 227 -25.31 14.69 17.22
N PHE A 228 -25.62 15.98 17.43
CA PHE A 228 -26.82 16.38 18.20
C PHE A 228 -28.12 15.97 17.49
N LEU A 229 -28.25 16.29 16.20
CA LEU A 229 -29.44 15.93 15.41
C LEU A 229 -29.57 14.41 15.25
N TYR A 230 -28.46 13.72 15.05
CA TYR A 230 -28.42 12.26 14.98
C TYR A 230 -28.91 11.62 16.28
N GLY A 231 -28.41 12.08 17.43
CA GLY A 231 -28.86 11.60 18.74
C GLY A 231 -30.33 11.89 19.00
N LEU A 232 -30.81 13.11 18.68
CA LEU A 232 -32.21 13.48 18.84
C LEU A 232 -33.14 12.61 17.97
N THR A 233 -32.75 12.37 16.71
CA THR A 233 -33.49 11.50 15.78
C THR A 233 -33.54 10.06 16.28
N ALA A 234 -32.43 9.53 16.79
CA ALA A 234 -32.38 8.18 17.35
C ALA A 234 -33.32 8.03 18.56
N ILE A 235 -33.36 9.03 19.47
CA ILE A 235 -34.27 9.03 20.61
C ILE A 235 -35.73 9.11 20.15
N ALA A 236 -36.04 10.00 19.20
CA ALA A 236 -37.40 10.15 18.68
C ALA A 236 -37.90 8.85 18.01
N LEU A 237 -37.05 8.18 17.24
CA LEU A 237 -37.36 6.88 16.62
C LEU A 237 -37.57 5.79 17.69
N ALA A 238 -36.73 5.72 18.72
CA ALA A 238 -36.89 4.73 19.79
C ALA A 238 -38.20 4.91 20.57
N VAL A 239 -38.53 6.16 20.95
CA VAL A 239 -39.78 6.49 21.64
C VAL A 239 -40.98 6.22 20.74
N GLY A 240 -40.92 6.62 19.46
CA GLY A 240 -42.01 6.39 18.49
C GLY A 240 -42.29 4.90 18.25
N MET A 241 -41.23 4.09 18.08
CA MET A 241 -41.37 2.65 17.93
C MET A 241 -41.91 1.98 19.19
N GLY A 242 -41.45 2.41 20.38
CA GLY A 242 -41.96 1.90 21.66
C GLY A 242 -43.45 2.23 21.86
N TRP A 243 -43.87 3.46 21.52
CA TRP A 243 -45.27 3.86 21.56
C TRP A 243 -46.12 3.07 20.56
N ALA A 244 -45.65 2.91 19.31
CA ALA A 244 -46.35 2.14 18.29
C ALA A 244 -46.50 0.68 18.68
N ALA A 245 -45.46 0.03 19.19
CA ALA A 245 -45.51 -1.34 19.69
C ALA A 245 -46.51 -1.48 20.85
N GLY A 246 -46.52 -0.54 21.80
CA GLY A 246 -47.48 -0.53 22.91
C GLY A 246 -48.92 -0.28 22.45
N ALA A 247 -49.13 0.49 21.38
CA ALA A 247 -50.46 0.71 20.81
C ALA A 247 -51.01 -0.54 20.10
N VAL A 248 -50.15 -1.28 19.38
CA VAL A 248 -50.49 -2.56 18.73
C VAL A 248 -50.82 -3.63 19.79
N ALA A 249 -49.95 -3.77 20.81
CA ALA A 249 -50.14 -4.76 21.87
C ALA A 249 -51.43 -4.56 22.69
N ARG A 250 -51.96 -3.33 22.74
CA ARG A 250 -53.25 -3.03 23.41
C ARG A 250 -54.46 -3.36 22.55
N ARG A 251 -54.31 -3.67 21.27
CA ARG A 251 -55.40 -4.02 20.35
C ARG A 251 -55.52 -5.52 20.08
N ILE A 252 -54.54 -6.29 20.57
CA ILE A 252 -54.53 -7.75 20.59
C ILE A 252 -54.96 -8.23 21.97
#